data_f34752cf1abb80206eabc2c5c68a25a5
#
_entry.id   f34752cf1abb80206eabc2c5c68a25a5
#
_cell.length_a   1.000
_cell.length_b   1.000
_cell.length_c   1.000
_cell.angle_alpha   90.00
_cell.angle_beta   90.00
_cell.angle_gamma   90.00
#
_symmetry.space_group_name_H-M   'P 1'
#
loop_
_entity.id
_entity.type
_entity.pdbx_description
1 polymer ?
#
loop_
_entity_poly.entity_id
_entity_poly.type
_entity_poly.pdbx_seq_one_letter_code
_entity_poly.pdbx_strand_id
1 'polypeptide(L)'
;MNAKRGFYNVVFGMIGQVVSIALGIVIPRLVLVSLGSETNGLLSSVNQALVYLNLLEAGIGTATLQALYKPVAEFDVNNINCVMSATNHYYKKVGKWYFSATLCLAMVFPVLIKSELSYFTIFSVVFISGLSQVINFFFQGKYRILMQVEGKSYILTNLGTIVNVAASISKIFLLLNGFSIVALQIMYLFFNLIQMLYITGYIKKKYTWLDLSVTPDYTVISQRKSVMIHQISGLIFQNTDVLILTVVCGLKTVSVYSMYVMLFGMIGTAISTVNSGVSFAMGQTYSVDKKKFLVLYNVFETYNMALTFSLYCVANIFIGPFLMLYTRGITDIRYVDKIIPFLFIATYLLSNGRSAAQRVIEYAGHFKLTQNRSIIESTINIVVSLICVVKFGIYGVLIGTIAALLYRTNDMILYASNKLLGRSPIKTYLKWGSNLIIYIACIHSFSKIYKEMIWSNYLKLICYAGVTYIIIMAIFFIINSMIDKKSFNYLMKFMKAHLRNKGRTN
;
A
#
# COMPACT_ATOMS: atom_id res chain seq x y z
N MET A 1 11.06 -17.75 -18.66
CA MET A 1 11.16 -16.28 -18.36
C MET A 1 12.63 -15.90 -18.43
N ASN A 2 13.00 -14.89 -19.17
CA ASN A 2 14.42 -14.53 -19.36
C ASN A 2 14.93 -13.91 -18.03
N ALA A 3 15.89 -14.55 -17.34
CA ALA A 3 16.43 -14.09 -16.05
C ALA A 3 16.86 -12.60 -16.06
N LYS A 4 17.34 -12.14 -17.21
CA LYS A 4 17.68 -10.73 -17.47
C LYS A 4 16.49 -9.78 -17.29
N ARG A 5 15.28 -10.16 -17.77
CA ARG A 5 14.04 -9.36 -17.59
C ARG A 5 13.60 -9.33 -16.13
N GLY A 6 13.71 -10.47 -15.43
CA GLY A 6 13.43 -10.54 -13.99
C GLY A 6 14.33 -9.60 -13.19
N PHE A 7 15.62 -9.59 -13.48
CA PHE A 7 16.58 -8.69 -12.86
C PHE A 7 16.25 -7.21 -13.10
N TYR A 8 15.95 -6.82 -14.33
CA TYR A 8 15.55 -5.45 -14.64
C TYR A 8 14.27 -5.03 -13.92
N ASN A 9 13.25 -5.90 -13.85
CA ASN A 9 12.02 -5.61 -13.10
C ASN A 9 12.29 -5.30 -11.64
N VAL A 10 13.22 -6.04 -10.99
CA VAL A 10 13.58 -5.81 -9.59
C VAL A 10 14.35 -4.51 -9.41
N VAL A 11 15.42 -4.31 -10.17
CA VAL A 11 16.30 -3.12 -10.02
C VAL A 11 15.53 -1.83 -10.30
N PHE A 12 14.82 -1.76 -11.41
CA PHE A 12 14.05 -0.56 -11.75
C PHE A 12 12.84 -0.35 -10.85
N GLY A 13 12.24 -1.43 -10.36
CA GLY A 13 11.20 -1.36 -9.33
C GLY A 13 11.71 -0.74 -8.04
N MET A 14 12.90 -1.14 -7.57
CA MET A 14 13.50 -0.57 -6.36
C MET A 14 13.87 0.91 -6.52
N ILE A 15 14.48 1.29 -7.64
CA ILE A 15 14.80 2.70 -7.94
C ILE A 15 13.51 3.54 -7.96
N GLY A 16 12.49 3.08 -8.68
CA GLY A 16 11.19 3.75 -8.75
C GLY A 16 10.53 3.91 -7.38
N GLN A 17 10.68 2.91 -6.51
CA GLN A 17 10.14 2.96 -5.14
C GLN A 17 10.85 4.01 -4.28
N VAL A 18 12.18 4.07 -4.32
CA VAL A 18 12.97 5.07 -3.57
C VAL A 18 12.60 6.49 -4.02
N VAL A 19 12.52 6.72 -5.33
CA VAL A 19 12.11 8.00 -5.89
C VAL A 19 10.69 8.36 -5.47
N SER A 20 9.76 7.41 -5.52
CA SER A 20 8.36 7.64 -5.12
C SER A 20 8.22 7.99 -3.64
N ILE A 21 9.01 7.36 -2.77
CA ILE A 21 9.04 7.69 -1.33
C ILE A 21 9.56 9.12 -1.11
N ALA A 22 10.68 9.47 -1.75
CA ALA A 22 11.24 10.82 -1.62
C ALA A 22 10.25 11.91 -2.07
N LEU A 23 9.64 11.75 -3.24
CA LEU A 23 8.64 12.65 -3.77
C LEU A 23 7.36 12.67 -2.91
N GLY A 24 6.98 11.51 -2.37
CA GLY A 24 5.85 11.36 -1.45
C GLY A 24 6.01 12.12 -0.13
N ILE A 25 7.23 12.43 0.28
CA ILE A 25 7.52 13.30 1.44
C ILE A 25 7.57 14.78 1.05
N VAL A 26 8.24 15.10 -0.06
CA VAL A 26 8.51 16.49 -0.45
C VAL A 26 7.24 17.20 -0.93
N ILE A 27 6.47 16.58 -1.82
CA ILE A 27 5.31 17.23 -2.46
C ILE A 27 4.22 17.60 -1.45
N PRO A 28 3.76 16.73 -0.54
CA PRO A 28 2.73 17.11 0.43
C PRO A 28 3.17 18.25 1.35
N ARG A 29 4.46 18.30 1.73
CA ARG A 29 4.98 19.45 2.49
C ARG A 29 4.87 20.75 1.71
N LEU A 30 5.26 20.74 0.44
CA LEU A 30 5.16 21.95 -0.40
C LEU A 30 3.70 22.37 -0.59
N VAL A 31 2.78 21.41 -0.80
CA VAL A 31 1.35 21.70 -0.86
C VAL A 31 0.85 22.33 0.43
N LEU A 32 1.24 21.78 1.58
CA LEU A 32 0.86 22.33 2.89
C LEU A 32 1.36 23.76 3.10
N VAL A 33 2.62 24.03 2.76
CA VAL A 33 3.23 25.35 2.97
C VAL A 33 2.69 26.38 1.99
N SER A 34 2.44 25.99 0.72
CA SER A 34 2.04 26.91 -0.34
C SER A 34 0.51 27.09 -0.45
N LEU A 35 -0.26 26.03 -0.20
CA LEU A 35 -1.70 26.00 -0.46
C LEU A 35 -2.56 25.69 0.78
N GLY A 36 -1.92 25.41 1.93
CA GLY A 36 -2.60 25.15 3.20
C GLY A 36 -3.11 23.72 3.39
N SER A 37 -3.56 23.45 4.63
CA SER A 37 -3.99 22.11 5.05
C SER A 37 -5.27 21.65 4.35
N GLU A 38 -6.15 22.56 4.01
CA GLU A 38 -7.43 22.22 3.37
C GLU A 38 -7.22 21.64 1.97
N THR A 39 -6.31 22.24 1.20
CA THR A 39 -5.93 21.73 -0.13
C THR A 39 -5.27 20.36 -0.05
N ASN A 40 -4.40 20.13 0.93
CA ASN A 40 -3.78 18.82 1.14
C ASN A 40 -4.82 17.76 1.54
N GLY A 41 -5.77 18.13 2.40
CA GLY A 41 -6.91 17.29 2.75
C GLY A 41 -7.79 16.96 1.55
N LEU A 42 -8.06 17.95 0.68
CA LEU A 42 -8.81 17.75 -0.57
C LEU A 42 -8.13 16.70 -1.46
N LEU A 43 -6.83 16.82 -1.70
CA LEU A 43 -6.08 15.86 -2.51
C LEU A 43 -6.18 14.44 -1.94
N SER A 44 -6.03 14.30 -0.63
CA SER A 44 -6.14 13.00 0.06
C SER A 44 -7.54 12.41 -0.07
N SER A 45 -8.57 13.22 0.14
CA SER A 45 -9.99 12.81 0.03
C SER A 45 -10.35 12.39 -1.38
N VAL A 46 -9.94 13.18 -2.38
CA VAL A 46 -10.19 12.89 -3.80
C VAL A 46 -9.49 11.59 -4.21
N ASN A 47 -8.22 11.41 -3.83
CA ASN A 47 -7.50 10.18 -4.12
C ASN A 47 -8.23 8.96 -3.54
N GLN A 48 -8.72 9.02 -2.31
CA GLN A 48 -9.46 7.93 -1.69
C GLN A 48 -10.83 7.68 -2.37
N ALA A 49 -11.55 8.73 -2.72
CA ALA A 49 -12.82 8.60 -3.45
C ALA A 49 -12.60 7.92 -4.83
N LEU A 50 -11.56 8.29 -5.55
CA LEU A 50 -11.21 7.69 -6.84
C LEU A 50 -10.78 6.22 -6.70
N VAL A 51 -10.16 5.81 -5.59
CA VAL A 51 -9.86 4.39 -5.30
C VAL A 51 -11.13 3.55 -5.25
N TYR A 52 -12.24 4.07 -4.71
CA TYR A 52 -13.54 3.36 -4.77
C TYR A 52 -14.08 3.24 -6.19
N LEU A 53 -13.91 4.25 -7.02
CA LEU A 53 -14.29 4.15 -8.43
C LEU A 53 -13.50 3.10 -9.19
N ASN A 54 -12.25 2.81 -8.78
CA ASN A 54 -11.44 1.72 -9.37
C ASN A 54 -12.06 0.33 -9.15
N LEU A 55 -13.03 0.18 -8.23
CA LEU A 55 -13.80 -1.06 -8.09
C LEU A 55 -14.60 -1.42 -9.35
N LEU A 56 -14.89 -0.46 -10.22
CA LEU A 56 -15.54 -0.70 -11.52
C LEU A 56 -14.67 -1.59 -12.44
N GLU A 57 -13.35 -1.60 -12.24
CA GLU A 57 -12.40 -2.48 -12.95
C GLU A 57 -12.14 -3.81 -12.20
N ALA A 58 -12.57 -3.93 -10.95
CA ALA A 58 -12.16 -5.04 -10.08
C ALA A 58 -12.33 -6.41 -10.75
N GLY A 59 -11.24 -7.17 -10.82
CA GLY A 59 -11.19 -8.51 -11.37
C GLY A 59 -10.92 -8.62 -12.88
N ILE A 60 -11.14 -7.58 -13.69
CA ILE A 60 -10.90 -7.64 -15.15
C ILE A 60 -9.41 -7.81 -15.45
N GLY A 61 -8.56 -6.98 -14.85
CA GLY A 61 -7.12 -7.03 -15.06
C GLY A 61 -6.51 -8.36 -14.67
N THR A 62 -6.88 -8.90 -13.51
CA THR A 62 -6.39 -10.22 -13.06
C THR A 62 -6.94 -11.38 -13.88
N ALA A 63 -8.18 -11.28 -14.39
CA ALA A 63 -8.77 -12.28 -15.25
C ALA A 63 -8.06 -12.33 -16.60
N THR A 64 -7.87 -11.18 -17.22
CA THR A 64 -7.13 -11.06 -18.47
C THR A 64 -5.69 -11.56 -18.33
N LEU A 65 -5.01 -11.21 -17.23
CA LEU A 65 -3.64 -11.66 -16.96
C LEU A 65 -3.53 -13.19 -16.97
N GLN A 66 -4.45 -13.88 -16.28
CA GLN A 66 -4.45 -15.34 -16.23
C GLN A 66 -4.82 -15.97 -17.57
N ALA A 67 -5.77 -15.37 -18.30
CA ALA A 67 -6.17 -15.84 -19.61
C ALA A 67 -5.04 -15.75 -20.64
N LEU A 68 -4.16 -14.76 -20.50
CA LEU A 68 -3.06 -14.54 -21.42
C LEU A 68 -1.82 -15.41 -21.15
N TYR A 69 -1.65 -15.99 -19.95
CA TYR A 69 -0.42 -16.75 -19.64
C TYR A 69 -0.14 -17.88 -20.62
N LYS A 70 -1.15 -18.72 -20.92
CA LYS A 70 -0.98 -19.86 -21.83
C LYS A 70 -0.79 -19.41 -23.28
N PRO A 71 -1.69 -18.59 -23.88
CA PRO A 71 -1.51 -18.14 -25.26
C PRO A 71 -0.17 -17.42 -25.51
N VAL A 72 0.28 -16.59 -24.54
CA VAL A 72 1.57 -15.90 -24.67
C VAL A 72 2.75 -16.86 -24.58
N ALA A 73 2.67 -17.90 -23.74
CA ALA A 73 3.71 -18.92 -23.62
C ALA A 73 3.81 -19.78 -24.88
N GLU A 74 2.69 -20.06 -25.53
CA GLU A 74 2.57 -20.86 -26.76
C GLU A 74 2.71 -20.02 -28.05
N PHE A 75 2.86 -18.68 -27.94
CA PHE A 75 2.89 -17.74 -29.07
C PHE A 75 1.63 -17.81 -29.98
N ASP A 76 0.47 -18.14 -29.39
CA ASP A 76 -0.81 -18.22 -30.06
C ASP A 76 -1.42 -16.83 -30.27
N VAL A 77 -1.07 -16.20 -31.39
CA VAL A 77 -1.49 -14.83 -31.74
C VAL A 77 -3.02 -14.70 -31.81
N ASN A 78 -3.71 -15.72 -32.35
CA ASN A 78 -5.16 -15.66 -32.49
C ASN A 78 -5.86 -15.61 -31.15
N ASN A 79 -5.51 -16.49 -30.22
CA ASN A 79 -6.07 -16.49 -28.88
C ASN A 79 -5.66 -15.24 -28.08
N ILE A 80 -4.43 -14.74 -28.26
CA ILE A 80 -4.04 -13.45 -27.65
C ILE A 80 -4.95 -12.34 -28.17
N ASN A 81 -5.21 -12.25 -29.46
CA ASN A 81 -6.06 -11.22 -30.06
C ASN A 81 -7.52 -11.34 -29.56
N CYS A 82 -8.08 -12.54 -29.46
CA CYS A 82 -9.44 -12.77 -28.93
C CYS A 82 -9.56 -12.28 -27.46
N VAL A 83 -8.59 -12.64 -26.59
CA VAL A 83 -8.58 -12.20 -25.17
C VAL A 83 -8.38 -10.69 -25.08
N MET A 84 -7.47 -10.12 -25.86
CA MET A 84 -7.18 -8.69 -25.87
C MET A 84 -8.35 -7.87 -26.45
N SER A 85 -9.07 -8.39 -27.42
CA SER A 85 -10.29 -7.79 -27.96
C SER A 85 -11.40 -7.74 -26.89
N ALA A 86 -11.66 -8.85 -26.19
CA ALA A 86 -12.59 -8.91 -25.07
C ALA A 86 -12.20 -7.90 -23.96
N THR A 87 -10.93 -7.87 -23.60
CA THR A 87 -10.39 -6.95 -22.61
C THR A 87 -10.59 -5.49 -23.04
N ASN A 88 -10.31 -5.16 -24.30
CA ASN A 88 -10.51 -3.82 -24.86
C ASN A 88 -11.97 -3.38 -24.79
N HIS A 89 -12.91 -4.29 -25.08
CA HIS A 89 -14.33 -4.00 -24.99
C HIS A 89 -14.76 -3.70 -23.53
N TYR A 90 -14.32 -4.52 -22.58
CA TYR A 90 -14.57 -4.28 -21.15
C TYR A 90 -13.96 -2.97 -20.66
N TYR A 91 -12.71 -2.68 -20.99
CA TYR A 91 -12.07 -1.43 -20.59
C TYR A 91 -12.73 -0.19 -21.18
N LYS A 92 -13.23 -0.25 -22.42
CA LYS A 92 -14.05 0.82 -23.00
C LYS A 92 -15.36 1.02 -22.24
N LYS A 93 -16.04 -0.08 -21.84
CA LYS A 93 -17.27 -0.02 -21.04
C LYS A 93 -17.00 0.55 -19.64
N VAL A 94 -15.99 0.05 -18.95
CA VAL A 94 -15.56 0.56 -17.64
C VAL A 94 -15.14 2.03 -17.73
N GLY A 95 -14.39 2.42 -18.75
CA GLY A 95 -14.00 3.81 -18.97
C GLY A 95 -15.18 4.76 -19.09
N LYS A 96 -16.25 4.36 -19.80
CA LYS A 96 -17.51 5.14 -19.87
C LYS A 96 -18.19 5.26 -18.52
N TRP A 97 -18.33 4.15 -17.80
CA TRP A 97 -18.92 4.17 -16.44
C TRP A 97 -18.09 4.99 -15.46
N TYR A 98 -16.76 4.84 -15.53
CA TYR A 98 -15.85 5.61 -14.69
C TYR A 98 -15.92 7.11 -14.98
N PHE A 99 -16.01 7.51 -16.25
CA PHE A 99 -16.20 8.91 -16.63
C PHE A 99 -17.50 9.49 -16.07
N SER A 100 -18.62 8.77 -16.24
CA SER A 100 -19.93 9.20 -15.71
C SER A 100 -19.90 9.28 -14.18
N ALA A 101 -19.31 8.30 -13.51
CA ALA A 101 -19.16 8.28 -12.05
C ALA A 101 -18.24 9.42 -11.55
N THR A 102 -17.14 9.71 -12.27
CA THR A 102 -16.25 10.84 -11.96
C THR A 102 -16.99 12.17 -12.10
N LEU A 103 -17.77 12.35 -13.16
CA LEU A 103 -18.56 13.58 -13.36
C LEU A 103 -19.60 13.75 -12.25
N CYS A 104 -20.33 12.68 -11.91
CA CYS A 104 -21.27 12.68 -10.79
C CYS A 104 -20.58 13.01 -9.46
N LEU A 105 -19.45 12.37 -9.20
CA LEU A 105 -18.64 12.63 -7.99
C LEU A 105 -18.18 14.09 -7.96
N ALA A 106 -17.69 14.65 -9.07
CA ALA A 106 -17.24 16.03 -9.14
C ALA A 106 -18.35 17.05 -8.86
N MET A 107 -19.59 16.75 -9.25
CA MET A 107 -20.75 17.60 -8.96
C MET A 107 -21.22 17.49 -7.50
N VAL A 108 -21.19 16.29 -6.94
CA VAL A 108 -21.76 16.00 -5.61
C VAL A 108 -20.74 16.29 -4.50
N PHE A 109 -19.46 16.02 -4.72
CA PHE A 109 -18.41 16.10 -3.71
C PHE A 109 -18.28 17.50 -3.05
N PRO A 110 -18.31 18.62 -3.82
CA PRO A 110 -18.28 19.96 -3.24
C PRO A 110 -19.48 20.28 -2.33
N VAL A 111 -20.63 19.65 -2.58
CA VAL A 111 -21.86 19.85 -1.79
C VAL A 111 -21.79 19.07 -0.47
N LEU A 112 -21.16 17.90 -0.49
CA LEU A 112 -21.07 17.03 0.70
C LEU A 112 -20.04 17.50 1.72
N ILE A 113 -19.06 18.32 1.31
CA ILE A 113 -17.92 18.67 2.15
C ILE A 113 -18.04 20.09 2.66
N LYS A 114 -17.82 20.27 3.96
CA LYS A 114 -17.65 21.59 4.56
C LYS A 114 -16.22 22.07 4.26
N SER A 115 -16.08 23.06 3.39
CA SER A 115 -14.79 23.58 2.92
C SER A 115 -14.82 25.08 2.69
N GLU A 116 -13.70 25.75 2.96
CA GLU A 116 -13.47 27.14 2.61
C GLU A 116 -13.09 27.31 1.11
N LEU A 117 -12.76 26.19 0.42
CA LEU A 117 -12.44 26.20 -1.01
C LEU A 117 -13.69 26.38 -1.84
N SER A 118 -13.57 27.12 -2.96
CA SER A 118 -14.69 27.34 -3.86
C SER A 118 -15.21 26.04 -4.48
N TYR A 119 -16.53 25.97 -4.72
CA TYR A 119 -17.17 24.84 -5.41
C TYR A 119 -16.43 24.47 -6.70
N PHE A 120 -16.07 25.48 -7.51
CA PHE A 120 -15.40 25.26 -8.79
C PHE A 120 -13.99 24.67 -8.62
N THR A 121 -13.26 25.07 -7.58
CA THR A 121 -11.94 24.48 -7.26
C THR A 121 -12.05 23.00 -6.93
N ILE A 122 -13.00 22.64 -6.04
CA ILE A 122 -13.20 21.24 -5.65
C ILE A 122 -13.66 20.41 -6.85
N PHE A 123 -14.67 20.91 -7.60
CA PHE A 123 -15.15 20.27 -8.82
C PHE A 123 -13.99 19.99 -9.80
N SER A 124 -13.19 21.01 -10.09
CA SER A 124 -12.08 20.91 -11.05
C SER A 124 -11.03 19.89 -10.60
N VAL A 125 -10.65 19.89 -9.32
CA VAL A 125 -9.68 18.95 -8.77
C VAL A 125 -10.20 17.51 -8.87
N VAL A 126 -11.44 17.26 -8.49
CA VAL A 126 -12.07 15.93 -8.59
C VAL A 126 -12.15 15.46 -10.04
N PHE A 127 -12.67 16.32 -10.93
CA PHE A 127 -12.87 15.99 -12.33
C PHE A 127 -11.56 15.71 -13.07
N ILE A 128 -10.57 16.59 -12.95
CA ILE A 128 -9.28 16.45 -13.63
C ILE A 128 -8.52 15.23 -13.09
N SER A 129 -8.56 14.98 -11.78
CA SER A 129 -7.94 13.79 -11.17
C SER A 129 -8.57 12.50 -11.68
N GLY A 130 -9.90 12.44 -11.77
CA GLY A 130 -10.61 11.27 -12.30
C GLY A 130 -10.40 11.07 -13.79
N LEU A 131 -10.27 12.17 -14.57
CA LEU A 131 -10.04 12.12 -16.01
C LEU A 131 -8.70 11.41 -16.34
N SER A 132 -7.68 11.57 -15.52
CA SER A 132 -6.41 10.82 -15.66
C SER A 132 -6.61 9.31 -15.62
N GLN A 133 -7.54 8.81 -14.79
CA GLN A 133 -7.85 7.39 -14.71
C GLN A 133 -8.74 6.92 -15.87
N VAL A 134 -9.65 7.77 -16.35
CA VAL A 134 -10.43 7.51 -17.57
C VAL A 134 -9.50 7.26 -18.76
N ILE A 135 -8.47 8.10 -18.93
CA ILE A 135 -7.44 7.93 -19.98
C ILE A 135 -6.74 6.58 -19.84
N ASN A 136 -6.40 6.19 -18.61
CA ASN A 136 -5.77 4.90 -18.36
C ASN A 136 -6.66 3.73 -18.82
N PHE A 137 -7.95 3.74 -18.51
CA PHE A 137 -8.88 2.69 -18.94
C PHE A 137 -9.06 2.64 -20.45
N PHE A 138 -9.27 3.76 -21.11
CA PHE A 138 -9.50 3.75 -22.55
C PHE A 138 -8.27 3.33 -23.36
N PHE A 139 -7.08 3.74 -22.94
CA PHE A 139 -5.88 3.67 -23.78
C PHE A 139 -4.77 2.76 -23.26
N GLN A 140 -4.55 2.67 -21.95
CA GLN A 140 -3.34 2.02 -21.41
C GLN A 140 -3.59 0.67 -20.73
N GLY A 141 -4.71 0.49 -20.03
CA GLY A 141 -4.93 -0.64 -19.11
C GLY A 141 -4.72 -2.01 -19.75
N LYS A 142 -5.33 -2.23 -20.91
CA LYS A 142 -5.18 -3.48 -21.69
C LYS A 142 -3.73 -3.77 -22.07
N TYR A 143 -2.97 -2.77 -22.49
CA TYR A 143 -1.58 -2.95 -22.95
C TYR A 143 -0.63 -3.22 -21.80
N ARG A 144 -0.92 -2.65 -20.62
CA ARG A 144 -0.15 -2.94 -19.40
C ARG A 144 -0.22 -4.42 -19.03
N ILE A 145 -1.39 -5.03 -19.15
CA ILE A 145 -1.58 -6.46 -18.87
C ILE A 145 -0.78 -7.32 -19.83
N LEU A 146 -0.83 -7.04 -21.13
CA LEU A 146 -0.05 -7.77 -22.14
C LEU A 146 1.45 -7.70 -21.86
N MET A 147 1.97 -6.50 -21.60
CA MET A 147 3.39 -6.32 -21.28
C MET A 147 3.79 -7.01 -19.97
N GLN A 148 2.88 -7.09 -19.00
CA GLN A 148 3.10 -7.79 -17.74
C GLN A 148 3.24 -9.31 -17.95
N VAL A 149 2.37 -9.92 -18.76
CA VAL A 149 2.45 -11.35 -19.10
C VAL A 149 3.75 -11.68 -19.83
N GLU A 150 4.21 -10.80 -20.71
CA GLU A 150 5.49 -10.97 -21.42
C GLU A 150 6.74 -10.72 -20.56
N GLY A 151 6.56 -10.34 -19.28
CA GLY A 151 7.67 -10.01 -18.39
C GLY A 151 8.37 -8.69 -18.71
N LYS A 152 7.70 -7.79 -19.45
CA LYS A 152 8.22 -6.47 -19.83
C LYS A 152 7.73 -5.33 -18.92
N SER A 153 7.29 -5.64 -17.70
CA SER A 153 6.80 -4.65 -16.71
C SER A 153 7.81 -3.54 -16.41
N TYR A 154 9.12 -3.83 -16.53
CA TYR A 154 10.17 -2.85 -16.32
C TYR A 154 10.06 -1.63 -17.24
N ILE A 155 9.55 -1.80 -18.47
CA ILE A 155 9.34 -0.69 -19.43
C ILE A 155 8.28 0.26 -18.87
N LEU A 156 7.17 -0.29 -18.38
CA LEU A 156 6.10 0.48 -17.76
C LEU A 156 6.54 1.17 -16.48
N THR A 157 7.30 0.45 -15.64
CA THR A 157 7.84 0.98 -14.38
C THR A 157 8.79 2.14 -14.64
N ASN A 158 9.73 1.98 -15.60
CA ASN A 158 10.67 3.04 -15.96
C ASN A 158 9.96 4.28 -16.51
N LEU A 159 9.05 4.07 -17.47
CA LEU A 159 8.29 5.18 -18.02
C LEU A 159 7.46 5.88 -16.95
N GLY A 160 6.78 5.11 -16.10
CA GLY A 160 6.01 5.64 -14.97
C GLY A 160 6.89 6.43 -14.00
N THR A 161 8.10 5.96 -13.70
CA THR A 161 9.06 6.67 -12.84
C THR A 161 9.51 7.98 -13.48
N ILE A 162 9.88 7.97 -14.76
CA ILE A 162 10.31 9.18 -15.49
C ILE A 162 9.17 10.21 -15.52
N VAL A 163 7.98 9.78 -15.89
CA VAL A 163 6.79 10.66 -15.93
C VAL A 163 6.45 11.21 -14.54
N ASN A 164 6.53 10.38 -13.50
CA ASN A 164 6.29 10.81 -12.12
C ASN A 164 7.32 11.84 -11.64
N VAL A 165 8.59 11.64 -11.95
CA VAL A 165 9.66 12.60 -11.64
C VAL A 165 9.43 13.93 -12.39
N ALA A 166 9.17 13.88 -13.69
CA ALA A 166 8.91 15.09 -14.49
C ALA A 166 7.67 15.85 -14.00
N ALA A 167 6.57 15.14 -13.73
CA ALA A 167 5.36 15.71 -13.16
C ALA A 167 5.61 16.32 -11.77
N SER A 168 6.45 15.68 -10.95
CA SER A 168 6.77 16.14 -9.60
C SER A 168 7.66 17.39 -9.63
N ILE A 169 8.67 17.43 -10.51
CA ILE A 169 9.50 18.64 -10.72
C ILE A 169 8.62 19.79 -11.18
N SER A 170 7.72 19.56 -12.13
CA SER A 170 6.78 20.57 -12.60
C SER A 170 5.83 21.04 -11.49
N LYS A 171 5.33 20.14 -10.63
CA LYS A 171 4.51 20.50 -9.46
C LYS A 171 5.29 21.37 -8.48
N ILE A 172 6.54 21.01 -8.19
CA ILE A 172 7.43 21.80 -7.31
C ILE A 172 7.61 23.20 -7.88
N PHE A 173 7.92 23.32 -9.17
CA PHE A 173 8.05 24.59 -9.85
C PHE A 173 6.77 25.45 -9.76
N LEU A 174 5.61 24.87 -10.04
CA LEU A 174 4.32 25.56 -9.95
C LEU A 174 4.01 26.02 -8.52
N LEU A 175 4.28 25.17 -7.50
CA LEU A 175 4.04 25.50 -6.09
C LEU A 175 4.94 26.66 -5.62
N LEU A 176 6.21 26.66 -6.01
CA LEU A 176 7.14 27.73 -5.66
C LEU A 176 6.81 29.08 -6.33
N ASN A 177 6.10 29.05 -7.47
CA ASN A 177 5.62 30.23 -8.17
C ASN A 177 4.17 30.63 -7.82
N GLY A 178 3.57 30.03 -6.78
CA GLY A 178 2.26 30.42 -6.28
C GLY A 178 1.06 30.01 -7.16
N PHE A 179 1.22 29.01 -8.03
CA PHE A 179 0.10 28.51 -8.84
C PHE A 179 -0.91 27.74 -8.01
N SER A 180 -2.16 27.77 -8.48
CA SER A 180 -3.30 27.09 -7.81
C SER A 180 -3.23 25.57 -7.91
N ILE A 181 -3.98 24.88 -7.04
CA ILE A 181 -4.10 23.41 -7.05
C ILE A 181 -4.66 22.89 -8.40
N VAL A 182 -5.52 23.64 -9.06
CA VAL A 182 -6.06 23.26 -10.37
C VAL A 182 -4.97 23.19 -11.42
N ALA A 183 -4.03 24.16 -11.44
CA ALA A 183 -2.88 24.14 -12.33
C ALA A 183 -2.00 22.89 -12.11
N LEU A 184 -1.82 22.47 -10.87
CA LEU A 184 -1.08 21.25 -10.53
C LEU A 184 -1.79 19.98 -11.09
N GLN A 185 -3.10 19.94 -11.02
CA GLN A 185 -3.86 18.80 -11.56
C GLN A 185 -3.86 18.78 -13.10
N ILE A 186 -3.95 19.94 -13.74
CA ILE A 186 -3.82 20.04 -15.21
C ILE A 186 -2.43 19.55 -15.66
N MET A 187 -1.37 19.94 -14.96
CA MET A 187 -0.01 19.50 -15.27
C MET A 187 0.13 17.97 -15.09
N TYR A 188 -0.46 17.42 -14.03
CA TYR A 188 -0.50 15.97 -13.83
C TYR A 188 -1.23 15.25 -14.97
N LEU A 189 -2.37 15.76 -15.39
CA LEU A 189 -3.13 15.23 -16.53
C LEU A 189 -2.30 15.29 -17.82
N PHE A 190 -1.59 16.38 -18.07
CA PHE A 190 -0.71 16.55 -19.22
C PHE A 190 0.38 15.47 -19.28
N PHE A 191 1.06 15.19 -18.18
CA PHE A 191 2.05 14.12 -18.12
C PHE A 191 1.45 12.72 -18.30
N ASN A 192 0.22 12.48 -17.82
CA ASN A 192 -0.51 11.25 -18.09
C ASN A 192 -0.85 11.09 -19.58
N LEU A 193 -1.18 12.16 -20.27
CA LEU A 193 -1.40 12.15 -21.74
C LEU A 193 -0.10 11.81 -22.47
N ILE A 194 1.02 12.39 -22.10
CA ILE A 194 2.34 12.04 -22.67
C ILE A 194 2.63 10.55 -22.47
N GLN A 195 2.41 10.02 -21.27
CA GLN A 195 2.58 8.61 -20.98
C GLN A 195 1.68 7.73 -21.85
N MET A 196 0.43 8.11 -22.03
CA MET A 196 -0.53 7.43 -22.91
C MET A 196 -0.04 7.39 -24.35
N LEU A 197 0.38 8.54 -24.88
CA LEU A 197 0.88 8.63 -26.27
C LEU A 197 2.11 7.75 -26.49
N TYR A 198 3.04 7.74 -25.53
CA TYR A 198 4.23 6.90 -25.59
C TYR A 198 3.88 5.41 -25.58
N ILE A 199 3.05 4.96 -24.63
CA ILE A 199 2.66 3.53 -24.54
C ILE A 199 1.92 3.10 -25.81
N THR A 200 0.99 3.91 -26.27
CA THR A 200 0.21 3.60 -27.49
C THR A 200 1.11 3.53 -28.73
N GLY A 201 2.04 4.48 -28.88
CA GLY A 201 3.04 4.48 -29.96
C GLY A 201 3.99 3.30 -29.89
N TYR A 202 4.47 2.96 -28.67
CA TYR A 202 5.32 1.79 -28.46
C TYR A 202 4.60 0.49 -28.86
N ILE A 203 3.34 0.32 -28.46
CA ILE A 203 2.55 -0.86 -28.81
C ILE A 203 2.33 -0.95 -30.33
N LYS A 204 1.88 0.12 -30.98
CA LYS A 204 1.67 0.15 -32.43
C LYS A 204 2.94 -0.23 -33.21
N LYS A 205 4.12 0.20 -32.73
CA LYS A 205 5.40 -0.08 -33.39
C LYS A 205 5.93 -1.49 -33.13
N LYS A 206 5.72 -2.04 -31.93
CA LYS A 206 6.31 -3.33 -31.51
C LYS A 206 5.38 -4.53 -31.65
N TYR A 207 4.06 -4.30 -31.65
CA TYR A 207 3.03 -5.34 -31.68
C TYR A 207 2.14 -5.18 -32.92
N THR A 208 2.76 -5.18 -34.08
CA THR A 208 2.09 -5.03 -35.38
C THR A 208 1.08 -6.14 -35.67
N TRP A 209 1.25 -7.29 -35.01
CA TRP A 209 0.38 -8.45 -35.11
C TRP A 209 -0.86 -8.34 -34.20
N LEU A 210 -0.94 -7.35 -33.27
CA LEU A 210 -2.04 -7.20 -32.34
C LEU A 210 -3.25 -6.58 -33.05
N ASP A 211 -4.30 -7.39 -33.19
CA ASP A 211 -5.57 -6.98 -33.77
C ASP A 211 -6.67 -7.04 -32.69
N LEU A 212 -7.27 -5.88 -32.38
CA LEU A 212 -8.35 -5.76 -31.39
C LEU A 212 -9.75 -5.75 -32.04
N SER A 213 -9.85 -5.98 -33.36
CA SER A 213 -11.10 -6.06 -34.09
C SER A 213 -11.67 -7.49 -34.18
N VAL A 214 -10.86 -8.48 -33.79
CA VAL A 214 -11.25 -9.91 -33.77
C VAL A 214 -12.42 -10.12 -32.79
N THR A 215 -13.25 -11.12 -33.07
CA THR A 215 -14.38 -11.52 -32.21
C THR A 215 -13.93 -11.79 -30.78
N PRO A 216 -14.51 -11.09 -29.78
CA PRO A 216 -14.05 -11.20 -28.40
C PRO A 216 -14.53 -12.52 -27.76
N ASP A 217 -13.64 -13.19 -27.04
CA ASP A 217 -14.00 -14.34 -26.18
C ASP A 217 -14.22 -13.88 -24.73
N TYR A 218 -15.49 -13.78 -24.35
CA TYR A 218 -15.89 -13.37 -23.00
C TYR A 218 -15.87 -14.50 -21.97
N THR A 219 -15.77 -15.77 -22.39
CA THR A 219 -15.88 -16.93 -21.48
C THR A 219 -14.68 -17.01 -20.55
N VAL A 220 -13.52 -16.53 -21.02
CA VAL A 220 -12.23 -16.59 -20.33
C VAL A 220 -12.16 -15.62 -19.12
N ILE A 221 -13.02 -14.61 -19.06
CA ILE A 221 -12.98 -13.55 -18.04
C ILE A 221 -14.00 -13.79 -16.89
N SER A 222 -14.82 -14.85 -16.96
CA SER A 222 -16.02 -15.03 -16.13
C SER A 222 -15.82 -15.52 -14.68
N GLN A 223 -14.63 -16.00 -14.29
CA GLN A 223 -14.50 -16.73 -13.01
C GLN A 223 -13.77 -15.94 -11.91
N ARG A 224 -14.48 -15.27 -10.88
CA ARG A 224 -13.76 -14.83 -9.67
C ARG A 224 -14.56 -14.12 -8.57
N LYS A 225 -15.75 -14.52 -8.25
CA LYS A 225 -16.56 -13.83 -7.22
C LYS A 225 -15.89 -13.77 -5.83
N SER A 226 -15.27 -14.84 -5.34
CA SER A 226 -14.72 -14.86 -3.96
C SER A 226 -13.47 -14.01 -3.76
N VAL A 227 -12.56 -14.00 -4.75
CA VAL A 227 -11.36 -13.12 -4.72
C VAL A 227 -11.75 -11.65 -4.79
N MET A 228 -12.75 -11.34 -5.61
CA MET A 228 -13.29 -9.99 -5.73
C MET A 228 -13.90 -9.49 -4.41
N ILE A 229 -14.64 -10.35 -3.66
CA ILE A 229 -15.18 -9.99 -2.35
C ILE A 229 -14.07 -9.60 -1.36
N HIS A 230 -12.98 -10.38 -1.30
CA HIS A 230 -11.84 -10.03 -0.46
C HIS A 230 -11.17 -8.71 -0.87
N GLN A 231 -11.02 -8.47 -2.18
CA GLN A 231 -10.47 -7.22 -2.70
C GLN A 231 -11.35 -6.02 -2.34
N ILE A 232 -12.66 -6.12 -2.54
CA ILE A 232 -13.62 -5.07 -2.19
C ILE A 232 -13.62 -4.81 -0.69
N SER A 233 -13.71 -5.85 0.14
CA SER A 233 -13.67 -5.70 1.60
C SER A 233 -12.34 -5.07 2.06
N GLY A 234 -11.22 -5.47 1.47
CA GLY A 234 -9.92 -4.88 1.77
C GLY A 234 -9.82 -3.41 1.38
N LEU A 235 -10.37 -3.03 0.21
CA LEU A 235 -10.41 -1.63 -0.23
C LEU A 235 -11.29 -0.77 0.69
N ILE A 236 -12.46 -1.27 1.05
CA ILE A 236 -13.36 -0.61 2.01
C ILE A 236 -12.63 -0.39 3.33
N PHE A 237 -12.04 -1.43 3.89
CA PHE A 237 -11.31 -1.37 5.15
C PHE A 237 -10.18 -0.33 5.14
N GLN A 238 -9.41 -0.25 4.04
CA GLN A 238 -8.23 0.62 3.97
C GLN A 238 -8.54 2.09 3.64
N ASN A 239 -9.69 2.38 3.04
CA ASN A 239 -9.92 3.69 2.44
C ASN A 239 -11.14 4.44 3.00
N THR A 240 -11.97 3.80 3.83
CA THR A 240 -13.20 4.40 4.36
C THR A 240 -12.92 5.51 5.36
N ASP A 241 -11.87 5.38 6.16
CA ASP A 241 -11.51 6.32 7.25
C ASP A 241 -11.39 7.77 6.74
N VAL A 242 -10.67 7.97 5.63
CA VAL A 242 -10.49 9.29 5.02
C VAL A 242 -11.82 9.88 4.57
N LEU A 243 -12.70 9.08 3.95
CA LEU A 243 -13.99 9.56 3.46
C LEU A 243 -14.93 9.91 4.61
N ILE A 244 -14.96 9.12 5.68
CA ILE A 244 -15.72 9.43 6.90
C ILE A 244 -15.23 10.75 7.49
N LEU A 245 -13.92 10.93 7.65
CA LEU A 245 -13.35 12.18 8.16
C LEU A 245 -13.64 13.37 7.25
N THR A 246 -13.61 13.18 5.93
CA THR A 246 -13.90 14.22 4.95
C THR A 246 -15.30 14.81 5.15
N VAL A 247 -16.30 13.94 5.30
CA VAL A 247 -17.69 14.35 5.43
C VAL A 247 -18.03 14.89 6.82
N VAL A 248 -17.49 14.24 7.86
CA VAL A 248 -17.86 14.58 9.26
C VAL A 248 -16.98 15.68 9.85
N CYS A 249 -15.67 15.62 9.62
CA CYS A 249 -14.69 16.49 10.30
C CYS A 249 -14.08 17.57 9.39
N GLY A 250 -14.24 17.47 8.08
CA GLY A 250 -13.73 18.41 7.10
C GLY A 250 -12.26 18.18 6.68
N LEU A 251 -11.84 18.92 5.65
CA LEU A 251 -10.60 18.69 4.92
C LEU A 251 -9.33 18.94 5.75
N LYS A 252 -9.32 19.93 6.65
CA LYS A 252 -8.16 20.20 7.53
C LYS A 252 -7.85 19.00 8.42
N THR A 253 -8.87 18.36 8.98
CA THR A 253 -8.72 17.13 9.79
C THR A 253 -8.20 15.96 8.96
N VAL A 254 -8.68 15.81 7.73
CA VAL A 254 -8.17 14.82 6.78
C VAL A 254 -6.70 15.04 6.48
N SER A 255 -6.26 16.29 6.36
CA SER A 255 -4.86 16.61 6.15
C SER A 255 -3.97 16.09 7.29
N VAL A 256 -4.40 16.29 8.55
CA VAL A 256 -3.69 15.74 9.72
C VAL A 256 -3.64 14.21 9.64
N TYR A 257 -4.79 13.55 9.47
CA TYR A 257 -4.86 12.09 9.37
C TYR A 257 -3.96 11.54 8.27
N SER A 258 -4.00 12.15 7.07
CA SER A 258 -3.23 11.72 5.91
C SER A 258 -1.71 11.82 6.10
N MET A 259 -1.24 12.80 6.91
CA MET A 259 0.16 12.89 7.28
C MET A 259 0.63 11.65 8.06
N TYR A 260 -0.14 11.24 9.06
CA TYR A 260 0.18 10.04 9.83
C TYR A 260 0.09 8.77 8.95
N VAL A 261 -0.95 8.66 8.12
CA VAL A 261 -1.07 7.55 7.14
C VAL A 261 0.15 7.47 6.23
N MET A 262 0.60 8.61 5.70
CA MET A 262 1.78 8.68 4.83
C MET A 262 3.03 8.16 5.55
N LEU A 263 3.32 8.65 6.75
CA LEU A 263 4.53 8.32 7.48
C LEU A 263 4.55 6.85 7.94
N PHE A 264 3.48 6.40 8.59
CA PHE A 264 3.38 5.01 9.05
C PHE A 264 3.22 4.02 7.89
N GLY A 265 2.56 4.43 6.81
CA GLY A 265 2.40 3.65 5.59
C GLY A 265 3.73 3.37 4.87
N MET A 266 4.68 4.31 4.88
CA MET A 266 6.02 4.09 4.33
C MET A 266 6.75 2.97 5.08
N ILE A 267 6.63 2.91 6.41
CA ILE A 267 7.17 1.84 7.24
C ILE A 267 6.48 0.51 6.89
N GLY A 268 5.15 0.51 6.79
CA GLY A 268 4.37 -0.65 6.37
C GLY A 268 4.80 -1.19 5.00
N THR A 269 5.08 -0.30 4.06
CA THR A 269 5.58 -0.68 2.72
C THR A 269 6.97 -1.34 2.79
N ALA A 270 7.88 -0.83 3.63
CA ALA A 270 9.18 -1.45 3.84
C ALA A 270 9.05 -2.87 4.41
N ILE A 271 8.21 -3.07 5.44
CA ILE A 271 7.91 -4.38 6.02
C ILE A 271 7.31 -5.33 4.97
N SER A 272 6.35 -4.84 4.18
CA SER A 272 5.69 -5.60 3.11
C SER A 272 6.68 -6.05 2.04
N THR A 273 7.66 -5.23 1.70
CA THR A 273 8.72 -5.56 0.74
C THR A 273 9.57 -6.73 1.24
N VAL A 274 10.01 -6.71 2.50
CA VAL A 274 10.74 -7.83 3.13
C VAL A 274 9.87 -9.08 3.15
N ASN A 275 8.62 -8.97 3.54
CA ASN A 275 7.67 -10.08 3.58
C ASN A 275 7.44 -10.71 2.21
N SER A 276 7.39 -9.91 1.14
CA SER A 276 7.21 -10.38 -0.23
C SER A 276 8.42 -11.20 -0.73
N GLY A 277 9.63 -10.83 -0.32
CA GLY A 277 10.85 -11.58 -0.65
C GLY A 277 10.86 -13.01 -0.10
N VAL A 278 10.26 -13.24 1.06
CA VAL A 278 10.21 -14.58 1.70
C VAL A 278 8.99 -15.39 1.24
N SER A 279 7.95 -14.71 0.77
CA SER A 279 6.64 -15.32 0.45
C SER A 279 6.72 -16.47 -0.55
N PHE A 280 7.52 -16.31 -1.62
CA PHE A 280 7.65 -17.33 -2.66
C PHE A 280 8.24 -18.64 -2.12
N ALA A 281 9.33 -18.57 -1.37
CA ALA A 281 9.98 -19.74 -0.78
C ALA A 281 9.07 -20.45 0.26
N MET A 282 8.32 -19.66 1.04
CA MET A 282 7.35 -20.21 1.98
C MET A 282 6.21 -20.92 1.26
N GLY A 283 5.65 -20.37 0.20
CA GLY A 283 4.56 -20.98 -0.57
C GLY A 283 4.97 -22.30 -1.21
N GLN A 284 6.17 -22.36 -1.81
CA GLN A 284 6.72 -23.62 -2.34
C GLN A 284 6.89 -24.68 -1.23
N THR A 285 7.46 -24.27 -0.08
CA THR A 285 7.68 -25.21 1.04
C THR A 285 6.37 -25.71 1.63
N TYR A 286 5.32 -24.87 1.68
CA TYR A 286 3.98 -25.26 2.12
C TYR A 286 3.38 -26.41 1.30
N SER A 287 3.60 -26.37 -0.01
CA SER A 287 3.06 -27.38 -0.95
C SER A 287 3.82 -28.71 -0.93
N VAL A 288 5.11 -28.69 -0.57
CA VAL A 288 6.00 -29.86 -0.69
C VAL A 288 6.23 -30.54 0.66
N ASP A 289 6.51 -29.79 1.72
CA ASP A 289 6.91 -30.31 3.04
C ASP A 289 6.32 -29.48 4.18
N LYS A 290 5.20 -29.96 4.74
CA LYS A 290 4.52 -29.26 5.83
C LYS A 290 5.31 -29.20 7.13
N LYS A 291 6.19 -30.19 7.42
CA LYS A 291 7.03 -30.18 8.63
C LYS A 291 8.10 -29.09 8.53
N LYS A 292 8.78 -29.01 7.38
CA LYS A 292 9.78 -27.97 7.09
C LYS A 292 9.12 -26.60 7.03
N PHE A 293 7.91 -26.51 6.45
CA PHE A 293 7.13 -25.28 6.43
C PHE A 293 6.82 -24.75 7.82
N LEU A 294 6.42 -25.63 8.77
CA LEU A 294 6.13 -25.22 10.14
C LEU A 294 7.35 -24.60 10.85
N VAL A 295 8.55 -25.13 10.60
CA VAL A 295 9.80 -24.55 11.12
C VAL A 295 10.03 -23.17 10.49
N LEU A 296 9.93 -23.07 9.16
CA LEU A 296 10.12 -21.82 8.43
C LEU A 296 9.08 -20.77 8.83
N TYR A 297 7.83 -21.17 9.04
CA TYR A 297 6.77 -20.33 9.56
C TYR A 297 7.12 -19.73 10.92
N ASN A 298 7.60 -20.55 11.87
CA ASN A 298 7.98 -20.08 13.19
C ASN A 298 9.14 -19.07 13.12
N VAL A 299 10.14 -19.32 12.27
CA VAL A 299 11.25 -18.40 12.02
C VAL A 299 10.74 -17.07 11.45
N PHE A 300 9.92 -17.15 10.40
CA PHE A 300 9.35 -15.97 9.78
C PHE A 300 8.50 -15.17 10.77
N GLU A 301 7.60 -15.82 11.50
CA GLU A 301 6.74 -15.17 12.50
C GLU A 301 7.54 -14.44 13.56
N THR A 302 8.60 -15.08 14.13
CA THR A 302 9.45 -14.50 15.17
C THR A 302 10.17 -13.24 14.67
N TYR A 303 10.85 -13.33 13.53
CA TYR A 303 11.70 -12.23 13.05
C TYR A 303 10.90 -11.14 12.32
N ASN A 304 9.77 -11.48 11.71
CA ASN A 304 8.86 -10.48 11.17
C ASN A 304 8.21 -9.63 12.28
N MET A 305 7.84 -10.24 13.42
CA MET A 305 7.38 -9.50 14.59
C MET A 305 8.48 -8.62 15.16
N ALA A 306 9.70 -9.13 15.32
CA ALA A 306 10.85 -8.35 15.80
C ALA A 306 11.10 -7.13 14.90
N LEU A 307 11.10 -7.30 13.58
CA LEU A 307 11.27 -6.22 12.59
C LEU A 307 10.13 -5.20 12.71
N THR A 308 8.89 -5.66 12.76
CA THR A 308 7.71 -4.79 12.82
C THR A 308 7.72 -3.96 14.09
N PHE A 309 7.88 -4.58 15.25
CA PHE A 309 7.88 -3.88 16.54
C PHE A 309 9.06 -2.92 16.66
N SER A 310 10.25 -3.28 16.18
CA SER A 310 11.42 -2.39 16.23
C SER A 310 11.24 -1.14 15.39
N LEU A 311 10.72 -1.26 14.16
CA LEU A 311 10.47 -0.13 13.27
C LEU A 311 9.41 0.83 13.84
N TYR A 312 8.28 0.30 14.34
CA TYR A 312 7.25 1.14 14.94
C TYR A 312 7.64 1.69 16.32
N CYS A 313 8.57 1.06 17.04
CA CYS A 313 9.17 1.60 18.25
C CYS A 313 9.97 2.89 17.93
N VAL A 314 10.84 2.84 16.94
CA VAL A 314 11.60 4.01 16.49
C VAL A 314 10.67 5.10 15.96
N ALA A 315 9.67 4.71 15.16
CA ALA A 315 8.67 5.65 14.67
C ALA A 315 7.95 6.38 15.83
N ASN A 316 7.59 5.67 16.89
CA ASN A 316 6.95 6.30 18.04
C ASN A 316 7.81 7.36 18.73
N ILE A 317 9.11 7.09 18.83
CA ILE A 317 10.06 8.01 19.47
C ILE A 317 10.24 9.29 18.64
N PHE A 318 10.34 9.14 17.31
CA PHE A 318 10.76 10.22 16.42
C PHE A 318 9.62 10.91 15.64
N ILE A 319 8.40 10.37 15.66
CA ILE A 319 7.26 10.92 14.90
C ILE A 319 6.90 12.35 15.33
N GLY A 320 6.90 12.63 16.64
CA GLY A 320 6.62 13.97 17.17
C GLY A 320 7.64 15.00 16.69
N PRO A 321 8.95 14.79 16.95
CA PRO A 321 10.03 15.63 16.43
C PRO A 321 9.99 15.80 14.90
N PHE A 322 9.72 14.73 14.15
CA PHE A 322 9.61 14.80 12.70
C PHE A 322 8.45 15.70 12.29
N LEU A 323 7.27 15.53 12.86
CA LEU A 323 6.10 16.35 12.53
C LEU A 323 6.31 17.81 12.89
N MET A 324 6.96 18.12 14.02
CA MET A 324 7.31 19.49 14.40
C MET A 324 8.16 20.18 13.31
N LEU A 325 9.15 19.47 12.76
CA LEU A 325 9.96 20.00 11.66
C LEU A 325 9.19 20.05 10.35
N TYR A 326 8.40 19.01 10.08
CA TYR A 326 7.70 18.85 8.80
C TYR A 326 6.55 19.84 8.64
N THR A 327 5.88 20.20 9.71
CA THR A 327 4.75 21.16 9.70
C THR A 327 5.14 22.55 10.21
N ARG A 328 6.44 22.82 10.28
CA ARG A 328 6.94 24.15 10.69
C ARG A 328 6.44 25.23 9.73
N GLY A 329 5.82 26.28 10.28
CA GLY A 329 5.23 27.39 9.51
C GLY A 329 3.75 27.18 9.15
N ILE A 330 3.14 26.04 9.49
CA ILE A 330 1.72 25.79 9.28
C ILE A 330 0.98 26.10 10.57
N THR A 331 0.00 26.97 10.51
CA THR A 331 -0.71 27.50 11.69
C THR A 331 -2.23 27.28 11.66
N ASP A 332 -2.76 26.82 10.52
CA ASP A 332 -4.19 26.65 10.27
C ASP A 332 -4.82 25.42 10.94
N ILE A 333 -3.99 24.43 11.33
CA ILE A 333 -4.38 23.28 12.15
C ILE A 333 -3.16 22.70 12.88
N ARG A 334 -3.41 22.05 14.01
CA ARG A 334 -2.35 21.37 14.78
C ARG A 334 -2.11 19.94 14.26
N TYR A 335 -0.91 19.66 13.77
CA TYR A 335 -0.50 18.33 13.28
C TYR A 335 0.07 17.43 14.37
N VAL A 336 0.76 18.00 15.34
CA VAL A 336 1.42 17.23 16.42
C VAL A 336 0.40 16.91 17.51
N ASP A 337 0.17 15.63 17.71
CA ASP A 337 -0.72 15.09 18.73
C ASP A 337 0.00 14.01 19.55
N LYS A 338 -0.42 13.82 20.81
CA LYS A 338 0.19 12.84 21.72
C LYS A 338 -0.41 11.44 21.58
N ILE A 339 -1.67 11.33 21.19
CA ILE A 339 -2.44 10.06 21.19
C ILE A 339 -2.48 9.44 19.81
N ILE A 340 -2.62 10.26 18.76
CA ILE A 340 -2.73 9.78 17.36
C ILE A 340 -1.60 8.80 16.99
N PRO A 341 -0.30 9.06 17.30
CA PRO A 341 0.77 8.12 16.99
C PRO A 341 0.56 6.75 17.60
N PHE A 342 0.14 6.67 18.86
CA PHE A 342 -0.11 5.39 19.55
C PHE A 342 -1.24 4.60 18.90
N LEU A 343 -2.33 5.27 18.51
CA LEU A 343 -3.45 4.62 17.84
C LEU A 343 -3.03 4.11 16.44
N PHE A 344 -2.28 4.91 15.67
CA PHE A 344 -1.73 4.45 14.39
C PHE A 344 -0.78 3.27 14.56
N ILE A 345 0.11 3.31 15.55
CA ILE A 345 1.03 2.21 15.82
C ILE A 345 0.25 0.94 16.19
N ALA A 346 -0.79 1.05 17.02
CA ALA A 346 -1.66 -0.08 17.35
C ALA A 346 -2.30 -0.69 16.07
N THR A 347 -2.83 0.14 15.15
CA THR A 347 -3.39 -0.34 13.88
C THR A 347 -2.35 -1.06 13.04
N TYR A 348 -1.16 -0.50 12.90
CA TYR A 348 -0.11 -1.09 12.07
C TYR A 348 0.53 -2.32 12.71
N LEU A 349 0.70 -2.37 14.04
CA LEU A 349 1.16 -3.57 14.74
C LEU A 349 0.16 -4.72 14.57
N LEU A 350 -1.14 -4.47 14.77
CA LEU A 350 -2.19 -5.47 14.55
C LEU A 350 -2.22 -5.95 13.10
N SER A 351 -2.17 -5.04 12.13
CA SER A 351 -2.20 -5.37 10.71
C SER A 351 -0.98 -6.19 10.26
N ASN A 352 0.22 -5.80 10.66
CA ASN A 352 1.44 -6.51 10.27
C ASN A 352 1.67 -7.78 11.09
N GLY A 353 1.24 -7.81 12.35
CA GLY A 353 1.40 -8.97 13.22
C GLY A 353 0.57 -10.19 12.80
N ARG A 354 -0.50 -10.00 12.03
CA ARG A 354 -1.29 -11.10 11.43
C ARG A 354 -0.72 -11.61 10.11
N SER A 355 0.31 -10.97 9.54
CA SER A 355 0.82 -11.25 8.19
C SER A 355 1.27 -12.68 7.98
N ALA A 356 1.88 -13.32 8.99
CA ALA A 356 2.28 -14.72 8.93
C ALA A 356 1.06 -15.66 8.82
N ALA A 357 0.03 -15.45 9.64
CA ALA A 357 -1.20 -16.21 9.61
C ALA A 357 -1.98 -16.02 8.29
N GLN A 358 -2.05 -14.79 7.80
CA GLN A 358 -2.67 -14.45 6.52
C GLN A 358 -2.04 -15.22 5.35
N ARG A 359 -0.71 -15.27 5.27
CA ARG A 359 -0.01 -16.01 4.20
C ARG A 359 -0.32 -17.49 4.20
N VAL A 360 -0.44 -18.11 5.37
CA VAL A 360 -0.82 -19.54 5.45
C VAL A 360 -2.21 -19.75 4.88
N ILE A 361 -3.15 -18.86 5.17
CA ILE A 361 -4.53 -18.91 4.62
C ILE A 361 -4.50 -18.76 3.09
N GLU A 362 -3.64 -17.85 2.58
CA GLU A 362 -3.43 -17.64 1.15
C GLU A 362 -2.84 -18.89 0.46
N TYR A 363 -1.78 -19.49 1.04
CA TYR A 363 -1.18 -20.73 0.50
C TYR A 363 -2.11 -21.92 0.52
N ALA A 364 -3.00 -22.00 1.51
CA ALA A 364 -4.03 -23.02 1.59
C ALA A 364 -5.19 -22.80 0.60
N GLY A 365 -5.27 -21.63 -0.05
CA GLY A 365 -6.37 -21.30 -0.97
C GLY A 365 -7.72 -21.10 -0.28
N HIS A 366 -7.75 -20.87 1.04
CA HIS A 366 -8.99 -20.81 1.84
C HIS A 366 -9.74 -19.48 1.71
N PHE A 367 -9.68 -18.83 0.54
CA PHE A 367 -10.36 -17.54 0.29
C PHE A 367 -11.88 -17.64 0.49
N LYS A 368 -12.53 -18.68 -0.07
CA LYS A 368 -13.98 -18.86 0.06
C LYS A 368 -14.41 -19.08 1.51
N LEU A 369 -13.61 -19.81 2.29
CA LEU A 369 -13.89 -20.12 3.70
C LEU A 369 -13.74 -18.92 4.64
N THR A 370 -12.98 -17.90 4.22
CA THR A 370 -12.67 -16.74 5.04
C THR A 370 -13.31 -15.43 4.54
N GLN A 371 -14.04 -15.46 3.42
CA GLN A 371 -14.62 -14.25 2.82
C GLN A 371 -15.61 -13.52 3.74
N ASN A 372 -16.51 -14.25 4.42
CA ASN A 372 -17.49 -13.64 5.32
C ASN A 372 -16.84 -12.92 6.51
N ARG A 373 -15.68 -13.41 6.95
CA ARG A 373 -14.90 -12.81 8.04
C ARG A 373 -14.28 -11.47 7.61
N SER A 374 -13.90 -11.33 6.33
CA SER A 374 -13.43 -10.04 5.77
C SER A 374 -14.60 -9.03 5.65
N ILE A 375 -15.81 -9.49 5.35
CA ILE A 375 -17.00 -8.64 5.35
C ILE A 375 -17.28 -8.13 6.78
N ILE A 376 -17.20 -9.02 7.78
CA ILE A 376 -17.39 -8.64 9.20
C ILE A 376 -16.33 -7.62 9.63
N GLU A 377 -15.06 -7.82 9.26
CA GLU A 377 -13.97 -6.87 9.51
C GLU A 377 -14.30 -5.46 8.98
N SER A 378 -14.70 -5.37 7.71
CA SER A 378 -15.07 -4.09 7.09
C SER A 378 -16.31 -3.46 7.73
N THR A 379 -17.30 -4.28 8.09
CA THR A 379 -18.54 -3.82 8.75
C THR A 379 -18.24 -3.26 10.14
N ILE A 380 -17.43 -3.95 10.95
CA ILE A 380 -17.01 -3.46 12.27
C ILE A 380 -16.28 -2.11 12.11
N ASN A 381 -15.34 -2.02 11.16
CA ASN A 381 -14.62 -0.78 10.90
C ASN A 381 -15.59 0.37 10.60
N ILE A 382 -16.49 0.22 9.62
CA ILE A 382 -17.42 1.27 9.23
C ILE A 382 -18.34 1.66 10.39
N VAL A 383 -18.99 0.68 11.01
CA VAL A 383 -20.02 0.95 12.04
C VAL A 383 -19.39 1.63 13.26
N VAL A 384 -18.28 1.11 13.78
CA VAL A 384 -17.62 1.68 14.94
C VAL A 384 -17.03 3.06 14.62
N SER A 385 -16.43 3.23 13.43
CA SER A 385 -15.90 4.52 12.98
C SER A 385 -17.00 5.58 12.89
N LEU A 386 -18.15 5.25 12.27
CA LEU A 386 -19.28 6.18 12.15
C LEU A 386 -19.87 6.59 13.49
N ILE A 387 -19.97 5.65 14.44
CA ILE A 387 -20.47 5.95 15.78
C ILE A 387 -19.48 6.85 16.56
N CYS A 388 -18.19 6.51 16.49
CA CYS A 388 -17.19 7.18 17.30
C CYS A 388 -16.70 8.51 16.70
N VAL A 389 -16.73 8.70 15.37
CA VAL A 389 -16.18 9.89 14.71
C VAL A 389 -16.90 11.18 15.16
N VAL A 390 -18.19 11.11 15.40
CA VAL A 390 -18.99 12.28 15.80
C VAL A 390 -18.49 12.95 17.08
N LYS A 391 -18.03 12.13 18.05
CA LYS A 391 -17.52 12.64 19.34
C LYS A 391 -16.00 12.78 19.37
N PHE A 392 -15.28 11.89 18.68
CA PHE A 392 -13.84 11.73 18.85
C PHE A 392 -13.03 12.07 17.59
N GLY A 393 -13.67 12.45 16.47
CA GLY A 393 -12.97 12.82 15.25
C GLY A 393 -11.98 11.73 14.77
N ILE A 394 -10.71 12.09 14.58
CA ILE A 394 -9.64 11.16 14.15
C ILE A 394 -9.52 9.96 15.10
N TYR A 395 -9.61 10.17 16.39
CA TYR A 395 -9.53 9.07 17.35
C TYR A 395 -10.66 8.06 17.17
N GLY A 396 -11.87 8.54 16.84
CA GLY A 396 -13.04 7.70 16.59
C GLY A 396 -12.84 6.76 15.42
N VAL A 397 -12.30 7.24 14.30
CA VAL A 397 -12.01 6.41 13.12
C VAL A 397 -10.93 5.37 13.43
N LEU A 398 -9.87 5.78 14.15
CA LEU A 398 -8.80 4.88 14.56
C LEU A 398 -9.28 3.80 15.55
N ILE A 399 -10.20 4.13 16.45
CA ILE A 399 -10.84 3.15 17.35
C ILE A 399 -11.63 2.12 16.52
N GLY A 400 -12.37 2.55 15.49
CA GLY A 400 -13.08 1.65 14.59
C GLY A 400 -12.13 0.70 13.86
N THR A 401 -11.02 1.22 13.35
CA THR A 401 -9.99 0.44 12.68
C THR A 401 -9.31 -0.55 13.64
N ILE A 402 -8.99 -0.14 14.87
CA ILE A 402 -8.43 -1.02 15.90
C ILE A 402 -9.42 -2.14 16.26
N ALA A 403 -10.70 -1.83 16.46
CA ALA A 403 -11.73 -2.82 16.79
C ALA A 403 -11.86 -3.89 15.69
N ALA A 404 -11.89 -3.48 14.43
CA ALA A 404 -11.93 -4.39 13.29
C ALA A 404 -10.66 -5.26 13.19
N LEU A 405 -9.49 -4.66 13.41
CA LEU A 405 -8.21 -5.37 13.40
C LEU A 405 -8.08 -6.33 14.59
N LEU A 406 -8.55 -5.98 15.77
CA LEU A 406 -8.58 -6.89 16.92
C LEU A 406 -9.40 -8.14 16.60
N TYR A 407 -10.59 -7.97 16.03
CA TYR A 407 -11.39 -9.09 15.57
C TYR A 407 -10.62 -9.93 14.54
N ARG A 408 -10.17 -9.32 13.45
CA ARG A 408 -9.62 -10.06 12.31
C ARG A 408 -8.26 -10.67 12.58
N THR A 409 -7.40 -10.00 13.34
CA THR A 409 -6.08 -10.53 13.70
C THR A 409 -6.22 -11.79 14.56
N ASN A 410 -7.10 -11.77 15.56
CA ASN A 410 -7.36 -12.94 16.39
C ASN A 410 -7.98 -14.07 15.57
N ASP A 411 -8.96 -13.77 14.71
CA ASP A 411 -9.58 -14.75 13.82
C ASP A 411 -8.55 -15.44 12.92
N MET A 412 -7.66 -14.69 12.27
CA MET A 412 -6.62 -15.25 11.41
C MET A 412 -5.61 -16.11 12.19
N ILE A 413 -5.17 -15.66 13.37
CA ILE A 413 -4.24 -16.41 14.23
C ILE A 413 -4.87 -17.73 14.67
N LEU A 414 -6.10 -17.71 15.15
CA LEU A 414 -6.83 -18.90 15.58
C LEU A 414 -7.08 -19.86 14.40
N TYR A 415 -7.55 -19.34 13.28
CA TYR A 415 -7.83 -20.14 12.09
C TYR A 415 -6.56 -20.80 11.53
N ALA A 416 -5.50 -20.04 11.34
CA ALA A 416 -4.25 -20.56 10.81
C ALA A 416 -3.62 -21.59 11.77
N SER A 417 -3.58 -21.30 13.07
CA SER A 417 -2.98 -22.19 14.07
C SER A 417 -3.75 -23.50 14.20
N ASN A 418 -5.08 -23.45 14.37
CA ASN A 418 -5.89 -24.64 14.67
C ASN A 418 -6.23 -25.46 13.41
N LYS A 419 -6.55 -24.80 12.28
CA LYS A 419 -7.04 -25.50 11.08
C LYS A 419 -5.95 -25.85 10.06
N LEU A 420 -4.88 -25.06 9.98
CA LEU A 420 -3.88 -25.20 8.92
C LEU A 420 -2.52 -25.70 9.43
N LEU A 421 -2.08 -25.23 10.60
CA LEU A 421 -0.76 -25.54 11.15
C LEU A 421 -0.75 -26.64 12.20
N GLY A 422 -1.90 -26.98 12.80
CA GLY A 422 -1.98 -27.97 13.89
C GLY A 422 -1.13 -27.58 15.10
N ARG A 423 -1.02 -26.28 15.43
CA ARG A 423 -0.24 -25.77 16.56
C ARG A 423 -1.09 -24.91 17.49
N SER A 424 -0.68 -24.82 18.75
CA SER A 424 -1.35 -23.91 19.72
C SER A 424 -1.16 -22.43 19.30
N PRO A 425 -2.24 -21.63 19.26
CA PRO A 425 -2.19 -20.19 19.00
C PRO A 425 -1.48 -19.41 20.11
N ILE A 426 -1.38 -19.97 21.31
CA ILE A 426 -0.69 -19.37 22.47
C ILE A 426 0.76 -18.99 22.12
N LYS A 427 1.42 -19.79 21.26
CA LYS A 427 2.79 -19.49 20.80
C LYS A 427 2.89 -18.14 20.09
N THR A 428 1.89 -17.79 19.28
CA THR A 428 1.81 -16.48 18.62
C THR A 428 1.56 -15.38 19.64
N TYR A 429 0.62 -15.57 20.58
CA TYR A 429 0.34 -14.56 21.61
C TYR A 429 1.50 -14.34 22.57
N LEU A 430 2.27 -15.36 22.91
CA LEU A 430 3.49 -15.20 23.72
C LEU A 430 4.55 -14.36 22.99
N LYS A 431 4.72 -14.57 21.68
CA LYS A 431 5.59 -13.70 20.86
C LYS A 431 5.09 -12.26 20.80
N TRP A 432 3.77 -12.06 20.69
CA TRP A 432 3.17 -10.74 20.79
C TRP A 432 3.46 -10.07 22.13
N GLY A 433 3.18 -10.76 23.22
CA GLY A 433 3.39 -10.25 24.58
C GLY A 433 4.84 -9.90 24.85
N SER A 434 5.79 -10.78 24.48
CA SER A 434 7.22 -10.51 24.66
C SER A 434 7.69 -9.28 23.85
N ASN A 435 7.28 -9.17 22.57
CA ASN A 435 7.63 -8.01 21.76
C ASN A 435 6.99 -6.71 22.27
N LEU A 436 5.76 -6.77 22.81
CA LEU A 436 5.11 -5.61 23.44
C LEU A 436 5.86 -5.13 24.69
N ILE A 437 6.32 -6.06 25.52
CA ILE A 437 7.13 -5.72 26.73
C ILE A 437 8.43 -5.04 26.31
N ILE A 438 9.14 -5.60 25.31
CA ILE A 438 10.38 -4.99 24.79
C ILE A 438 10.09 -3.60 24.21
N TYR A 439 9.00 -3.44 23.47
CA TYR A 439 8.56 -2.18 22.90
C TYR A 439 8.33 -1.11 23.98
N ILE A 440 7.58 -1.44 25.03
CA ILE A 440 7.32 -0.51 26.16
C ILE A 440 8.62 -0.12 26.86
N ALA A 441 9.50 -1.09 27.13
CA ALA A 441 10.79 -0.85 27.78
C ALA A 441 11.69 0.07 26.92
N CYS A 442 11.77 -0.19 25.62
CA CYS A 442 12.53 0.64 24.69
C CYS A 442 11.99 2.07 24.62
N ILE A 443 10.67 2.23 24.47
CA ILE A 443 10.07 3.57 24.45
C ILE A 443 10.38 4.33 25.74
N HIS A 444 10.17 3.70 26.90
CA HIS A 444 10.43 4.35 28.17
C HIS A 444 11.89 4.82 28.32
N SER A 445 12.85 3.97 27.93
CA SER A 445 14.27 4.26 28.02
C SER A 445 14.70 5.37 27.05
N PHE A 446 14.37 5.21 25.76
CA PHE A 446 14.79 6.15 24.73
C PHE A 446 14.05 7.48 24.77
N SER A 447 12.77 7.51 25.16
CA SER A 447 12.03 8.76 25.34
C SER A 447 12.65 9.64 26.42
N LYS A 448 13.20 9.05 27.49
CA LYS A 448 13.94 9.82 28.50
C LYS A 448 15.22 10.45 27.95
N ILE A 449 16.00 9.69 27.13
CA ILE A 449 17.25 10.16 26.53
C ILE A 449 16.98 11.35 25.59
N TYR A 450 15.90 11.32 24.83
CA TYR A 450 15.60 12.34 23.82
C TYR A 450 14.67 13.46 24.28
N LYS A 451 14.18 13.42 25.52
CA LYS A 451 13.19 14.37 26.05
C LYS A 451 13.66 15.83 25.98
N GLU A 452 14.93 16.08 26.27
CA GLU A 452 15.51 17.43 26.33
C GLU A 452 16.18 17.86 25.03
N MET A 453 16.16 16.99 24.00
CA MET A 453 16.82 17.29 22.72
C MET A 453 16.03 18.29 21.90
N ILE A 454 16.71 19.37 21.50
CA ILE A 454 16.18 20.32 20.51
C ILE A 454 16.46 19.80 19.10
N TRP A 455 15.39 19.57 18.37
CA TRP A 455 15.44 19.08 16.99
C TRP A 455 15.40 20.26 16.02
N SER A 456 16.58 20.70 15.53
CA SER A 456 16.72 21.88 14.68
C SER A 456 16.67 21.58 13.19
N ASN A 457 17.13 20.39 12.76
CA ASN A 457 17.16 20.01 11.35
C ASN A 457 16.92 18.51 11.12
N TYR A 458 16.56 18.17 9.89
CA TYR A 458 16.27 16.79 9.47
C TYR A 458 17.48 15.87 9.53
N LEU A 459 18.68 16.36 9.20
CA LEU A 459 19.89 15.52 9.18
C LEU A 459 20.17 14.96 10.58
N LYS A 460 20.14 15.84 11.60
CA LYS A 460 20.30 15.44 13.00
C LYS A 460 19.26 14.39 13.38
N LEU A 461 18.00 14.62 13.06
CA LEU A 461 16.90 13.70 13.36
C LEU A 461 17.09 12.33 12.69
N ILE A 462 17.44 12.30 11.41
CA ILE A 462 17.66 11.06 10.64
C ILE A 462 18.86 10.29 11.19
N CYS A 463 19.97 10.94 11.51
CA CYS A 463 21.14 10.29 12.09
C CYS A 463 20.82 9.62 13.45
N TYR A 464 20.14 10.34 14.35
CA TYR A 464 19.74 9.78 15.64
C TYR A 464 18.70 8.67 15.48
N ALA A 465 17.73 8.82 14.60
CA ALA A 465 16.75 7.78 14.32
C ALA A 465 17.42 6.51 13.75
N GLY A 466 18.41 6.68 12.85
CA GLY A 466 19.18 5.58 12.28
C GLY A 466 20.00 4.81 13.33
N VAL A 467 20.73 5.52 14.18
CA VAL A 467 21.51 4.90 15.28
C VAL A 467 20.55 4.20 16.26
N THR A 468 19.47 4.86 16.66
CA THR A 468 18.47 4.28 17.57
C THR A 468 17.82 3.04 16.95
N TYR A 469 17.55 3.04 15.64
CA TYR A 469 17.02 1.89 14.93
C TYR A 469 17.96 0.69 14.99
N ILE A 470 19.25 0.88 14.75
CA ILE A 470 20.25 -0.20 14.82
C ILE A 470 20.27 -0.81 16.23
N ILE A 471 20.26 0.02 17.27
CA ILE A 471 20.27 -0.44 18.66
C ILE A 471 18.98 -1.19 19.00
N ILE A 472 17.82 -0.61 18.72
CA ILE A 472 16.52 -1.21 19.02
C ILE A 472 16.35 -2.51 18.23
N MET A 473 16.71 -2.53 16.94
CA MET A 473 16.66 -3.73 16.11
C MET A 473 17.54 -4.86 16.68
N ALA A 474 18.75 -4.53 17.14
CA ALA A 474 19.64 -5.49 17.80
C ALA A 474 19.01 -6.04 19.10
N ILE A 475 18.41 -5.19 19.94
CA ILE A 475 17.71 -5.60 21.17
C ILE A 475 16.57 -6.59 20.82
N PHE A 476 15.69 -6.23 19.87
CA PHE A 476 14.59 -7.10 19.45
C PHE A 476 15.10 -8.42 18.87
N PHE A 477 16.13 -8.39 18.03
CA PHE A 477 16.73 -9.60 17.44
C PHE A 477 17.32 -10.52 18.51
N ILE A 478 18.13 -9.99 19.43
CA ILE A 478 18.79 -10.77 20.47
C ILE A 478 17.74 -11.40 21.42
N ILE A 479 16.79 -10.61 21.94
CA ILE A 479 15.81 -11.11 22.90
C ILE A 479 14.90 -12.16 22.23
N ASN A 480 14.40 -11.91 21.00
CA ASN A 480 13.61 -12.90 20.28
C ASN A 480 14.39 -14.19 19.98
N SER A 481 15.70 -14.07 19.68
CA SER A 481 16.59 -15.22 19.49
C SER A 481 16.82 -16.03 20.77
N MET A 482 16.85 -15.36 21.92
CA MET A 482 16.94 -16.02 23.23
C MET A 482 15.63 -16.74 23.61
N ILE A 483 14.48 -16.13 23.31
CA ILE A 483 13.15 -16.71 23.58
C ILE A 483 12.88 -17.89 22.66
N ASP A 484 13.15 -17.78 21.35
CA ASP A 484 12.93 -18.82 20.35
C ASP A 484 14.24 -19.37 19.80
N LYS A 485 14.99 -20.07 20.67
CA LYS A 485 16.29 -20.70 20.32
C LYS A 485 16.19 -21.66 19.13
N LYS A 486 15.03 -22.32 18.93
CA LYS A 486 14.85 -23.25 17.80
C LYS A 486 14.84 -22.49 16.47
N SER A 487 14.12 -21.38 16.38
CA SER A 487 14.11 -20.50 15.21
C SER A 487 15.48 -19.87 14.96
N PHE A 488 16.18 -19.45 16.01
CA PHE A 488 17.54 -18.92 15.90
C PHE A 488 18.53 -19.94 15.34
N ASN A 489 18.55 -21.15 15.90
CA ASN A 489 19.44 -22.20 15.44
C ASN A 489 19.20 -22.60 13.99
N TYR A 490 17.92 -22.61 13.55
CA TYR A 490 17.59 -22.86 12.16
C TYR A 490 18.12 -21.74 11.25
N LEU A 491 17.90 -20.48 11.61
CA LEU A 491 18.39 -19.32 10.87
C LEU A 491 19.92 -19.36 10.71
N MET A 492 20.64 -19.64 11.81
CA MET A 492 22.12 -19.71 11.80
C MET A 492 22.63 -20.87 10.93
N LYS A 493 21.97 -22.03 10.96
CA LYS A 493 22.30 -23.16 10.07
C LYS A 493 22.10 -22.80 8.61
N PHE A 494 20.99 -22.13 8.30
CA PHE A 494 20.67 -21.69 6.93
C PHE A 494 21.71 -20.69 6.42
N MET A 495 22.07 -19.69 7.21
CA MET A 495 23.10 -18.69 6.86
C MET A 495 24.47 -19.34 6.63
N LYS A 496 24.91 -20.24 7.53
CA LYS A 496 26.19 -20.98 7.39
C LYS A 496 26.22 -21.84 6.12
N ALA A 497 25.12 -22.53 5.79
CA ALA A 497 25.03 -23.34 4.59
C ALA A 497 25.13 -22.48 3.31
N HIS A 498 24.50 -21.30 3.31
CA HIS A 498 24.54 -20.40 2.16
C HIS A 498 25.92 -19.77 1.93
N LEU A 499 26.61 -19.37 3.00
CA LEU A 499 27.97 -18.85 2.93
C LEU A 499 28.96 -19.91 2.46
N ARG A 500 28.80 -21.19 2.90
CA ARG A 500 29.64 -22.31 2.49
C ARG A 500 29.48 -22.68 1.02
N ASN A 501 28.29 -22.55 0.49
CA ASN A 501 28.02 -22.78 -0.95
C ASN A 501 28.58 -21.66 -1.84
N LYS A 502 28.57 -20.39 -1.40
CA LYS A 502 29.22 -19.29 -2.13
C LYS A 502 30.75 -19.41 -2.17
N GLY A 503 31.39 -19.96 -1.14
CA GLY A 503 32.82 -20.20 -1.13
C GLY A 503 33.30 -21.40 -1.97
N ARG A 504 32.37 -22.20 -2.55
CA ARG A 504 32.68 -23.32 -3.45
C ARG A 504 32.44 -22.99 -4.94
N THR A 505 31.85 -21.84 -5.25
CA THR A 505 31.58 -21.37 -6.60
C THR A 505 32.46 -20.20 -7.05
N ASN A 506 33.41 -19.79 -6.21
CA ASN A 506 34.60 -18.99 -6.52
C ASN A 506 35.85 -19.89 -6.38
#